data_c504411b6a00c429ce1fe17fdfce7d31
#
_entry.id   c504411b6a00c429ce1fe17fdfce7d31
#
_cell.length_a   1.000
_cell.length_b   1.000
_cell.length_c   1.000
_cell.angle_alpha   90.00
_cell.angle_beta   90.00
_cell.angle_gamma   90.00
#
_symmetry.space_group_name_H-M   'P 1'
#
loop_
_entity.id
_entity.type
_entity.pdbx_description
1 polymer ?
#
loop_
_entity_poly.entity_id
_entity_poly.type
_entity_poly.pdbx_seq_one_letter_code
_entity_poly.pdbx_strand_id
1 'polypeptide(L)'
;MQTLKNLKKTYSQVFISSPDYDSRAVYARRRQFMLKNLDSFCIFAGMPRDPGSEEAFTETWTRFVQEPSFLYLTGISQAGCYLVLDPKSKSETLFVPRKDPFKEFWVGKRLGYLEKDSDVARLTGIRDVRPVEEFDAVLEKLCKKYAKTGFAYALYFDTLQG
;
A
#
# COMPACT_ATOMS: atom_id res chain seq x y z
N MET A 1 -22.40 -9.50 3.67
CA MET A 1 -20.93 -9.40 3.60
C MET A 1 -20.46 -10.02 2.28
N GLN A 2 -19.74 -9.28 1.45
CA GLN A 2 -19.27 -9.75 0.15
C GLN A 2 -18.22 -10.86 0.33
N THR A 3 -18.27 -11.93 -0.48
CA THR A 3 -17.26 -13.00 -0.41
C THR A 3 -15.90 -12.49 -0.87
N LEU A 4 -14.81 -13.12 -0.42
CA LEU A 4 -13.45 -12.73 -0.84
C LEU A 4 -13.26 -12.84 -2.37
N LYS A 5 -13.90 -13.84 -3.00
CA LYS A 5 -13.88 -14.02 -4.45
C LYS A 5 -14.51 -12.84 -5.18
N ASN A 6 -15.66 -12.36 -4.70
CA ASN A 6 -16.33 -11.20 -5.27
C ASN A 6 -15.52 -9.92 -5.02
N LEU A 7 -14.91 -9.80 -3.85
CA LEU A 7 -14.05 -8.67 -3.52
C LEU A 7 -12.83 -8.58 -4.47
N LYS A 8 -12.13 -9.69 -4.69
CA LYS A 8 -11.03 -9.77 -5.67
C LYS A 8 -11.47 -9.34 -7.08
N LYS A 9 -12.66 -9.73 -7.51
CA LYS A 9 -13.22 -9.31 -8.80
C LYS A 9 -13.52 -7.82 -8.84
N THR A 10 -14.09 -7.29 -7.76
CA THR A 10 -14.44 -5.86 -7.64
C THR A 10 -13.20 -4.96 -7.75
N TYR A 11 -12.08 -5.37 -7.18
CA TYR A 11 -10.83 -4.60 -7.15
C TYR A 11 -9.76 -5.12 -8.13
N SER A 12 -10.14 -5.88 -9.15
CA SER A 12 -9.19 -6.51 -10.09
C SER A 12 -8.32 -5.52 -10.87
N GLN A 13 -8.72 -4.25 -10.99
CA GLN A 13 -7.92 -3.21 -11.64
C GLN A 13 -6.78 -2.69 -10.75
N VAL A 14 -6.93 -2.75 -9.44
CA VAL A 14 -6.01 -2.14 -8.47
C VAL A 14 -5.40 -3.14 -7.49
N PHE A 15 -5.79 -4.41 -7.57
CA PHE A 15 -5.23 -5.48 -6.75
C PHE A 15 -4.95 -6.73 -7.58
N ILE A 16 -3.68 -7.12 -7.61
CA ILE A 16 -3.24 -8.30 -8.36
C ILE A 16 -3.47 -9.55 -7.52
N SER A 17 -4.39 -10.38 -7.98
CA SER A 17 -4.72 -11.66 -7.35
C SER A 17 -4.77 -12.78 -8.36
N SER A 18 -4.38 -13.99 -7.94
CA SER A 18 -4.58 -15.20 -8.74
C SER A 18 -5.91 -15.85 -8.41
N PRO A 19 -6.63 -16.41 -9.38
CA PRO A 19 -7.77 -17.29 -9.14
C PRO A 19 -7.33 -18.63 -8.54
N ASP A 20 -6.11 -19.08 -8.78
CA ASP A 20 -5.64 -20.45 -8.53
C ASP A 20 -5.01 -20.64 -7.16
N TYR A 21 -4.61 -19.55 -6.48
CA TYR A 21 -4.01 -19.62 -5.14
C TYR A 21 -4.37 -18.43 -4.26
N ASP A 22 -4.16 -18.56 -2.96
CA ASP A 22 -4.36 -17.45 -2.02
C ASP A 22 -3.21 -16.45 -2.11
N SER A 23 -3.43 -15.42 -2.93
CA SER A 23 -2.46 -14.33 -3.14
C SER A 23 -2.08 -13.62 -1.83
N ARG A 24 -2.99 -13.55 -0.85
CA ARG A 24 -2.73 -12.95 0.47
C ARG A 24 -1.63 -13.71 1.21
N ALA A 25 -1.67 -15.04 1.18
CA ALA A 25 -0.67 -15.89 1.82
C ALA A 25 0.71 -15.71 1.18
N VAL A 26 0.77 -15.49 -0.14
CA VAL A 26 2.01 -15.22 -0.85
C VAL A 26 2.59 -13.88 -0.44
N TYR A 27 1.80 -12.82 -0.49
CA TYR A 27 2.25 -11.48 -0.08
C TYR A 27 2.61 -11.43 1.40
N ALA A 28 1.84 -12.07 2.27
CA ALA A 28 2.15 -12.16 3.70
C ALA A 28 3.50 -12.86 3.96
N ARG A 29 3.81 -13.97 3.28
CA ARG A 29 5.11 -14.65 3.40
C ARG A 29 6.28 -13.75 2.99
N ARG A 30 6.12 -12.97 1.92
CA ARG A 30 7.15 -12.03 1.46
C ARG A 30 7.42 -10.95 2.51
N ARG A 31 6.37 -10.34 3.07
CA ARG A 31 6.49 -9.35 4.14
C ARG A 31 7.09 -9.94 5.42
N GLN A 32 6.69 -11.16 5.80
CA GLN A 32 7.26 -11.86 6.95
C GLN A 32 8.75 -12.16 6.77
N PHE A 33 9.15 -12.53 5.55
CA PHE A 33 10.57 -12.70 5.23
C PHE A 33 11.35 -11.39 5.41
N MET A 34 10.80 -10.28 4.90
CA MET A 34 11.40 -8.95 5.09
C MET A 34 11.51 -8.59 6.57
N LEU A 35 10.43 -8.72 7.35
CA LEU A 35 10.43 -8.42 8.78
C LEU A 35 11.48 -9.21 9.58
N LYS A 36 11.81 -10.43 9.17
CA LYS A 36 12.83 -11.26 9.82
C LYS A 36 14.25 -10.82 9.49
N ASN A 37 14.46 -10.17 8.36
CA ASN A 37 15.80 -9.82 7.85
C ASN A 37 16.11 -8.32 7.93
N LEU A 38 15.15 -7.49 8.34
CA LEU A 38 15.36 -6.07 8.58
C LEU A 38 15.87 -5.83 10.00
N ASP A 39 16.86 -4.99 10.16
CA ASP A 39 17.40 -4.51 11.44
C ASP A 39 16.83 -3.13 11.83
N SER A 40 16.21 -2.42 10.88
CA SER A 40 15.50 -1.16 11.09
C SER A 40 14.16 -1.18 10.38
N PHE A 41 13.29 -0.18 10.68
CA PHE A 41 12.06 -0.04 9.92
C PHE A 41 12.34 0.29 8.46
N CYS A 42 11.44 -0.15 7.59
CA CYS A 42 11.55 0.10 6.16
C CYS A 42 10.22 0.63 5.62
N ILE A 43 10.30 1.64 4.76
CA ILE A 43 9.18 2.23 4.05
C ILE A 43 9.26 1.79 2.59
N PHE A 44 8.19 1.19 2.09
CA PHE A 44 8.00 0.90 0.68
C PHE A 44 6.93 1.86 0.15
N ALA A 45 7.37 2.87 -0.57
CA ALA A 45 6.47 3.83 -1.19
C ALA A 45 5.96 3.27 -2.52
N GLY A 46 4.65 3.21 -2.68
CA GLY A 46 4.07 3.05 -4.01
C GLY A 46 4.30 4.31 -4.86
N MET A 47 4.02 4.21 -6.17
CA MET A 47 4.12 5.38 -7.04
C MET A 47 3.30 6.54 -6.46
N PRO A 48 3.89 7.74 -6.37
CA PRO A 48 3.20 8.90 -5.84
C PRO A 48 2.03 9.28 -6.75
N ARG A 49 1.04 9.96 -6.18
CA ARG A 49 0.09 10.72 -6.98
C ARG A 49 0.83 11.89 -7.60
N ASP A 50 0.59 12.12 -8.87
CA ASP A 50 1.02 13.36 -9.50
C ASP A 50 0.17 14.52 -8.95
N PRO A 51 0.75 15.48 -8.19
CA PRO A 51 -0.01 16.57 -7.59
C PRO A 51 -0.62 17.53 -8.61
N GLY A 52 -0.17 17.48 -9.86
CA GLY A 52 -0.60 18.36 -10.95
C GLY A 52 -1.56 17.71 -11.94
N SER A 53 -1.74 16.40 -11.86
CA SER A 53 -2.72 15.74 -12.71
C SER A 53 -4.10 15.85 -12.08
N GLU A 54 -5.06 16.35 -12.81
CA GLU A 54 -6.47 16.02 -12.59
C GLU A 54 -6.64 14.53 -12.94
N GLU A 55 -6.11 13.79 -12.16
CA GLU A 55 -5.74 12.42 -11.85
C GLU A 55 -6.50 11.31 -12.58
N ALA A 56 -7.75 11.56 -12.97
CA ALA A 56 -8.58 10.59 -13.66
C ALA A 56 -8.06 10.31 -15.07
N PHE A 57 -7.47 11.29 -15.71
CA PHE A 57 -7.02 11.19 -17.10
C PHE A 57 -5.67 10.50 -17.24
N THR A 58 -4.71 10.77 -16.36
CA THR A 58 -3.37 10.19 -16.46
C THR A 58 -3.34 8.71 -16.07
N GLU A 59 -4.07 8.30 -15.04
CA GLU A 59 -4.17 6.87 -14.68
C GLU A 59 -4.93 6.04 -15.73
N THR A 60 -5.78 6.68 -16.55
CA THR A 60 -6.59 5.97 -17.55
C THR A 60 -5.94 5.92 -18.92
N TRP A 61 -5.14 6.92 -19.27
CA TRP A 61 -4.55 7.07 -20.61
C TRP A 61 -3.08 6.69 -20.68
N THR A 62 -2.32 6.83 -19.59
CA THR A 62 -0.99 6.27 -19.45
C THR A 62 -1.05 4.98 -18.65
N ARG A 63 -0.41 3.93 -19.14
CA ARG A 63 -0.30 2.67 -18.42
C ARG A 63 0.36 2.93 -17.07
N PHE A 64 -0.44 2.93 -15.99
CA PHE A 64 0.09 3.02 -14.63
C PHE A 64 1.03 1.85 -14.35
N VAL A 65 2.23 2.14 -13.91
CA VAL A 65 3.23 1.16 -13.49
C VAL A 65 3.54 1.40 -12.03
N GLN A 66 3.22 0.41 -11.19
CA GLN A 66 3.50 0.48 -9.77
C GLN A 66 4.99 0.27 -9.48
N GLU A 67 5.46 0.84 -8.36
CA GLU A 67 6.80 0.56 -7.85
C GLU A 67 6.94 -0.95 -7.57
N PRO A 68 7.97 -1.62 -8.12
CA PRO A 68 8.07 -3.08 -8.10
C PRO A 68 8.12 -3.71 -6.71
N SER A 69 8.85 -3.11 -5.76
CA SER A 69 8.99 -3.66 -4.41
C SER A 69 7.69 -3.54 -3.63
N PHE A 70 7.00 -2.40 -3.76
CA PHE A 70 5.68 -2.20 -3.16
C PHE A 70 4.67 -3.20 -3.73
N LEU A 71 4.64 -3.35 -5.07
CA LEU A 71 3.76 -4.31 -5.74
C LEU A 71 4.04 -5.75 -5.30
N TYR A 72 5.33 -6.13 -5.22
CA TYR A 72 5.78 -7.46 -4.81
C TYR A 72 5.32 -7.82 -3.39
N LEU A 73 5.30 -6.85 -2.48
CA LEU A 73 4.96 -7.05 -1.08
C LEU A 73 3.45 -6.95 -0.79
N THR A 74 2.70 -6.21 -1.61
CA THR A 74 1.29 -5.89 -1.31
C THR A 74 0.29 -6.40 -2.33
N GLY A 75 0.69 -6.54 -3.60
CA GLY A 75 -0.21 -6.79 -4.72
C GLY A 75 -1.04 -5.58 -5.14
N ILE A 76 -0.80 -4.40 -4.57
CA ILE A 76 -1.56 -3.17 -4.85
C ILE A 76 -0.96 -2.45 -6.05
N SER A 77 -1.77 -2.24 -7.09
CA SER A 77 -1.45 -1.46 -8.28
C SER A 77 -2.27 -0.16 -8.31
N GLN A 78 -2.02 0.70 -7.33
CA GLN A 78 -2.69 1.98 -7.13
C GLN A 78 -1.71 3.00 -6.57
N ALA A 79 -1.79 4.25 -7.05
CA ALA A 79 -0.94 5.34 -6.58
C ALA A 79 -1.28 5.81 -5.16
N GLY A 80 -0.32 6.48 -4.50
CA GLY A 80 -0.51 7.15 -3.22
C GLY A 80 -0.67 6.22 -2.01
N CYS A 81 -0.07 5.03 -2.06
CA CYS A 81 -0.06 4.07 -0.96
C CYS A 81 1.36 3.86 -0.41
N TYR A 82 1.48 3.56 0.89
CA TYR A 82 2.75 3.28 1.56
C TYR A 82 2.63 2.03 2.42
N LEU A 83 3.67 1.20 2.42
CA LEU A 83 3.81 0.08 3.34
C LEU A 83 4.98 0.37 4.28
N VAL A 84 4.73 0.25 5.57
CA VAL A 84 5.75 0.36 6.62
C VAL A 84 5.92 -0.97 7.32
N LEU A 85 7.15 -1.47 7.37
CA LEU A 85 7.53 -2.66 8.10
C LEU A 85 8.38 -2.27 9.31
N ASP A 86 7.97 -2.67 10.51
CA ASP A 86 8.67 -2.43 11.76
C ASP A 86 9.11 -3.75 12.40
N PRO A 87 10.38 -4.14 12.24
CA PRO A 87 10.86 -5.43 12.75
C PRO A 87 10.89 -5.51 14.27
N LYS A 88 11.09 -4.41 15.01
CA LYS A 88 11.07 -4.44 16.49
C LYS A 88 9.69 -4.79 17.05
N SER A 89 8.64 -4.27 16.43
CA SER A 89 7.26 -4.61 16.80
C SER A 89 6.71 -5.82 16.04
N LYS A 90 7.45 -6.32 15.05
CA LYS A 90 6.98 -7.35 14.09
C LYS A 90 5.66 -6.95 13.46
N SER A 91 5.49 -5.66 13.17
CA SER A 91 4.26 -5.08 12.64
C SER A 91 4.42 -4.59 11.22
N GLU A 92 3.31 -4.62 10.51
CA GLU A 92 3.15 -4.11 9.16
C GLU A 92 1.96 -3.13 9.16
N THR A 93 2.17 -1.94 8.60
CA THR A 93 1.16 -0.89 8.50
C THR A 93 1.03 -0.46 7.04
N LEU A 94 -0.17 -0.49 6.52
CA LEU A 94 -0.49 -0.06 5.16
C LEU A 94 -1.26 1.25 5.20
N PHE A 95 -0.72 2.26 4.52
CA PHE A 95 -1.36 3.55 4.35
C PHE A 95 -2.00 3.63 2.97
N VAL A 96 -3.27 3.99 2.94
CA VAL A 96 -4.05 4.16 1.71
C VAL A 96 -4.82 5.47 1.74
N PRO A 97 -5.13 6.08 0.59
CA PRO A 97 -6.00 7.24 0.53
C PRO A 97 -7.36 6.96 1.19
N ARG A 98 -8.03 7.99 1.69
CA ARG A 98 -9.43 7.84 2.13
C ARG A 98 -10.32 7.43 0.97
N LYS A 99 -11.32 6.62 1.27
CA LYS A 99 -12.33 6.20 0.29
C LYS A 99 -13.07 7.43 -0.23
N ASP A 100 -13.12 7.57 -1.55
CA ASP A 100 -13.81 8.65 -2.23
C ASP A 100 -14.80 8.06 -3.26
N PRO A 101 -16.09 7.91 -2.89
CA PRO A 101 -17.11 7.35 -3.78
C PRO A 101 -17.36 8.20 -5.04
N PHE A 102 -17.18 9.52 -4.94
CA PHE A 102 -17.35 10.41 -6.07
C PHE A 102 -16.24 10.19 -7.11
N LYS A 103 -14.99 10.07 -6.65
CA LYS A 103 -13.87 9.76 -7.51
C LYS A 103 -14.03 8.37 -8.15
N GLU A 104 -14.47 7.36 -7.38
CA GLU A 104 -14.71 6.00 -7.89
C GLU A 104 -15.75 5.92 -9.01
N PHE A 105 -16.68 6.85 -9.04
CA PHE A 105 -17.67 6.95 -10.13
C PHE A 105 -17.00 7.18 -11.49
N TRP A 106 -15.93 7.98 -11.51
CA TRP A 106 -15.23 8.34 -12.75
C TRP A 106 -14.09 7.38 -13.12
N VAL A 107 -13.33 6.92 -12.13
CA VAL A 107 -12.07 6.18 -12.38
C VAL A 107 -12.18 4.68 -12.03
N GLY A 108 -13.35 4.21 -11.64
CA GLY A 108 -13.58 2.84 -11.19
C GLY A 108 -13.20 2.62 -9.73
N LYS A 109 -13.41 1.39 -9.26
CA LYS A 109 -13.17 1.01 -7.85
C LYS A 109 -11.71 1.19 -7.45
N ARG A 110 -11.51 1.81 -6.29
CA ARG A 110 -10.20 2.06 -5.68
C ARG A 110 -10.15 1.50 -4.25
N LEU A 111 -8.96 1.05 -3.85
CA LEU A 111 -8.69 0.73 -2.46
C LEU A 111 -8.64 2.02 -1.64
N GLY A 112 -9.34 2.07 -0.54
CA GLY A 112 -9.40 3.26 0.29
C GLY A 112 -9.70 2.93 1.74
N TYR A 113 -9.24 3.82 2.63
CA TYR A 113 -9.47 3.70 4.06
C TYR A 113 -10.94 3.97 4.42
N LEU A 114 -11.50 3.07 5.22
CA LEU A 114 -12.78 3.21 5.92
C LEU A 114 -12.62 2.79 7.38
N GLU A 115 -13.24 3.51 8.29
CA GLU A 115 -13.10 3.25 9.74
C GLU A 115 -13.67 1.89 10.18
N LYS A 116 -14.72 1.40 9.55
CA LYS A 116 -15.48 0.22 10.01
C LYS A 116 -15.42 -0.99 9.09
N ASP A 117 -15.02 -0.84 7.85
CA ASP A 117 -15.01 -1.97 6.89
C ASP A 117 -13.80 -1.83 5.94
N SER A 118 -12.80 -2.63 6.18
CA SER A 118 -11.56 -2.56 5.42
C SER A 118 -11.49 -3.69 4.40
N ASP A 119 -12.04 -3.44 3.22
CA ASP A 119 -11.81 -4.29 2.06
C ASP A 119 -10.31 -4.46 1.79
N VAL A 120 -9.54 -3.44 2.09
CA VAL A 120 -8.07 -3.44 1.97
C VAL A 120 -7.45 -4.51 2.85
N ALA A 121 -7.82 -4.57 4.14
CA ALA A 121 -7.32 -5.59 5.07
C ALA A 121 -7.71 -7.01 4.63
N ARG A 122 -8.93 -7.17 4.13
CA ARG A 122 -9.42 -8.47 3.63
C ARG A 122 -8.69 -8.94 2.37
N LEU A 123 -8.33 -8.02 1.47
CA LEU A 123 -7.59 -8.33 0.25
C LEU A 123 -6.12 -8.59 0.49
N THR A 124 -5.46 -7.74 1.29
CA THR A 124 -4.02 -7.77 1.49
C THR A 124 -3.57 -8.70 2.62
N GLY A 125 -4.46 -8.97 3.58
CA GLY A 125 -4.13 -9.64 4.83
C GLY A 125 -3.44 -8.74 5.85
N ILE A 126 -3.22 -7.45 5.55
CA ILE A 126 -2.64 -6.48 6.48
C ILE A 126 -3.76 -5.93 7.35
N ARG A 127 -3.65 -6.10 8.66
CA ARG A 127 -4.70 -5.68 9.61
C ARG A 127 -4.65 -4.20 9.97
N ASP A 128 -3.44 -3.65 10.11
CA ASP A 128 -3.24 -2.22 10.41
C ASP A 128 -3.26 -1.42 9.12
N VAL A 129 -4.44 -0.98 8.73
CA VAL A 129 -4.67 -0.11 7.56
C VAL A 129 -5.04 1.27 8.06
N ARG A 130 -4.34 2.29 7.58
CA ARG A 130 -4.52 3.68 8.01
C ARG A 130 -4.68 4.63 6.82
N PRO A 131 -5.30 5.79 7.03
CA PRO A 131 -5.32 6.83 6.02
C PRO A 131 -3.93 7.44 5.86
N VAL A 132 -3.59 7.85 4.63
CA VAL A 132 -2.26 8.42 4.31
C VAL A 132 -1.92 9.67 5.12
N GLU A 133 -2.91 10.38 5.61
CA GLU A 133 -2.76 11.58 6.45
C GLU A 133 -2.09 11.28 7.81
N GLU A 134 -2.11 10.02 8.25
CA GLU A 134 -1.44 9.58 9.48
C GLU A 134 0.01 9.17 9.27
N PHE A 135 0.49 9.13 8.02
CA PHE A 135 1.82 8.62 7.69
C PHE A 135 2.94 9.38 8.40
N ASP A 136 2.91 10.70 8.36
CA ASP A 136 3.97 11.54 8.95
C ASP A 136 4.08 11.36 10.46
N ALA A 137 2.93 11.26 11.15
CA ALA A 137 2.90 11.04 12.59
C ALA A 137 3.45 9.66 12.99
N VAL A 138 3.20 8.64 12.18
CA VAL A 138 3.76 7.30 12.39
C VAL A 138 5.24 7.29 12.10
N LEU A 139 5.69 7.93 11.02
CA LEU A 139 7.09 8.07 10.67
C LEU A 139 7.88 8.75 11.78
N GLU A 140 7.38 9.85 12.34
CA GLU A 140 8.02 10.55 13.45
C GLU A 140 8.24 9.63 14.68
N LYS A 141 7.22 8.84 15.03
CA LYS A 141 7.32 7.85 16.12
C LYS A 141 8.37 6.78 15.84
N LEU A 142 8.44 6.29 14.61
CA LEU A 142 9.44 5.29 14.19
C LEU A 142 10.86 5.87 14.21
N CYS A 143 11.06 7.08 13.71
CA CYS A 143 12.34 7.77 13.78
C CYS A 143 12.84 7.91 15.23
N LYS A 144 11.97 8.29 16.16
CA LYS A 144 12.29 8.35 17.60
C LYS A 144 12.63 6.95 18.16
N LYS A 145 11.86 5.92 17.79
CA LYS A 145 12.05 4.53 18.24
C LYS A 145 13.39 3.95 17.78
N TYR A 146 13.85 4.33 16.59
CA TYR A 146 15.08 3.83 15.97
C TYR A 146 16.25 4.81 16.02
N ALA A 147 16.14 5.92 16.75
CA ALA A 147 17.15 6.97 16.81
C ALA A 147 18.56 6.48 17.20
N LYS A 148 18.65 5.41 17.99
CA LYS A 148 19.91 4.80 18.42
C LYS A 148 20.49 3.77 17.43
N THR A 149 19.70 3.28 16.47
CA THR A 149 20.12 2.26 15.49
C THR A 149 20.66 2.86 14.20
N GLY A 150 20.45 4.15 13.96
CA GLY A 150 21.11 4.92 12.89
C GLY A 150 20.69 4.65 11.45
N PHE A 151 19.75 3.73 11.19
CA PHE A 151 19.32 3.38 9.83
C PHE A 151 17.81 3.33 9.69
N ALA A 152 17.31 4.04 8.70
CA ALA A 152 15.97 3.87 8.15
C ALA A 152 16.12 3.56 6.65
N TYR A 153 15.42 2.53 6.18
CA TYR A 153 15.38 2.24 4.75
C TYR A 153 14.10 2.84 4.17
N ALA A 154 14.25 3.73 3.21
CA ALA A 154 13.17 4.22 2.39
C ALA A 154 13.45 3.84 0.94
N LEU A 155 12.65 2.93 0.40
CA LEU A 155 12.62 2.68 -1.03
C LEU A 155 11.63 3.67 -1.64
N TYR A 156 12.17 4.73 -2.20
CA TYR A 156 11.44 5.82 -2.81
C TYR A 156 11.94 6.03 -4.24
N PHE A 157 11.03 6.01 -5.20
CA PHE A 157 11.31 6.49 -6.55
C PHE A 157 11.09 8.01 -6.55
N ASP A 158 12.17 8.75 -6.48
CA ASP A 158 12.14 10.15 -6.90
C ASP A 158 11.99 10.15 -8.43
N THR A 159 10.86 10.63 -8.91
CA THR A 159 10.76 11.01 -10.30
C THR A 159 11.67 12.21 -10.49
N LEU A 160 12.91 11.92 -10.91
CA LEU A 160 13.79 12.93 -11.45
C LEU A 160 13.01 13.66 -12.53
N GLN A 161 12.53 14.83 -12.19
CA GLN A 161 12.09 15.80 -13.19
C GLN A 161 13.34 16.16 -14.01
N GLY A 162 13.38 15.55 -15.19
CA GLY A 162 14.31 15.98 -16.24
C GLY A 162 13.82 17.30 -16.85
#